data_99ec12070cd565fed47d10bca914f52b
#
_entry.id   99ec12070cd565fed47d10bca914f52b
#
_cell.length_a   1.000
_cell.length_b   1.000
_cell.length_c   1.000
_cell.angle_alpha   90.00
_cell.angle_beta   90.00
_cell.angle_gamma   90.00
#
_symmetry.space_group_name_H-M   'P 1'
#
loop_
_entity.id
_entity.type
_entity.pdbx_description
1 polymer ?
#
loop_
_entity_poly.entity_id
_entity_poly.type
_entity_poly.pdbx_seq_one_letter_code
_entity_poly.pdbx_strand_id
1 'polypeptide(L)'
;MSGHKITSAYVSVGGPHISSLNSHGIVAVSNPQSDISEDDIDRVVEAARAISLSTTRQIIDVSPRDYIVDGQAGIKNAIGMSGVRLEVDTHIITASTTNLKNIERVFDDLGIKNQDFIFSGKASSEAVLTDTEKELGVVLVDIGGGKIDLCIYVDGALSYSSSIPLGARHITNDIAVGLRVSLDSAEKIKLHLGKKINLNTAGTGVIAKKTPQLNINELDLPENVNEVSLKTLVDGIISPRLEEIFKFIFEEIEKSGFGQSVPSGLVITGGGALTVGMLETGKQVIGLPIRIGVPEKVTGLIDEIIDPQYSSTIGLILYGDKNIIVGDKGFKNFNKIWKDFSIGGSMGKLKNFFKQFIP
;
A
#
# COMPACT_ATOMS: atom_id res chain seq x y z
N MET A 1 -2.93 26.17 9.91
CA MET A 1 -3.92 25.79 8.89
C MET A 1 -3.51 26.45 7.58
N SER A 2 -3.59 25.75 6.45
CA SER A 2 -3.04 26.21 5.14
C SER A 2 -3.73 27.45 4.55
N GLY A 3 -4.91 27.82 5.05
CA GLY A 3 -5.74 28.91 4.47
C GLY A 3 -6.40 28.58 3.12
N HIS A 4 -6.13 27.40 2.57
CA HIS A 4 -6.72 26.97 1.30
C HIS A 4 -8.01 26.16 1.53
N LYS A 5 -9.03 26.43 0.73
CA LYS A 5 -10.28 25.64 0.72
C LYS A 5 -10.05 24.36 -0.09
N ILE A 6 -10.15 23.21 0.55
CA ILE A 6 -10.13 21.91 -0.12
C ILE A 6 -11.50 21.67 -0.74
N THR A 7 -11.56 21.45 -2.04
CA THR A 7 -12.81 21.21 -2.78
C THR A 7 -12.92 19.78 -3.32
N SER A 8 -11.80 19.06 -3.39
CA SER A 8 -11.77 17.67 -3.86
C SER A 8 -10.59 16.91 -3.25
N ALA A 9 -10.72 15.59 -3.16
CA ALA A 9 -9.67 14.70 -2.63
C ALA A 9 -9.72 13.31 -3.28
N TYR A 10 -8.57 12.63 -3.34
CA TYR A 10 -8.49 11.18 -3.53
C TYR A 10 -8.71 10.49 -2.19
N VAL A 11 -9.41 9.38 -2.19
CA VAL A 11 -9.83 8.70 -0.97
C VAL A 11 -9.26 7.29 -0.92
N SER A 12 -8.43 6.99 0.08
CA SER A 12 -7.98 5.61 0.27
C SER A 12 -9.05 4.75 0.92
N VAL A 13 -9.22 3.55 0.40
CA VAL A 13 -10.15 2.55 0.94
C VAL A 13 -9.44 1.23 1.19
N GLY A 14 -9.86 0.52 2.22
CA GLY A 14 -9.32 -0.79 2.58
C GLY A 14 -10.18 -1.44 3.65
N GLY A 15 -9.93 -2.72 3.89
CA GLY A 15 -10.69 -3.52 4.86
C GLY A 15 -11.25 -4.79 4.24
N PRO A 16 -11.93 -5.66 5.02
CA PRO A 16 -12.35 -7.00 4.60
C PRO A 16 -13.37 -7.02 3.45
N HIS A 17 -13.89 -5.85 3.07
CA HIS A 17 -14.79 -5.70 1.93
C HIS A 17 -14.04 -5.53 0.58
N ILE A 18 -12.72 -5.39 0.60
CA ILE A 18 -11.88 -5.40 -0.60
C ILE A 18 -11.72 -6.83 -1.08
N SER A 19 -11.74 -6.99 -2.39
CA SER A 19 -11.46 -8.27 -3.06
C SER A 19 -10.86 -7.98 -4.42
N SER A 20 -10.03 -8.86 -4.92
CA SER A 20 -9.45 -8.72 -6.24
C SER A 20 -9.63 -9.98 -7.07
N LEU A 21 -9.50 -9.82 -8.39
CA LEU A 21 -9.50 -10.91 -9.36
C LEU A 21 -8.69 -10.49 -10.58
N ASN A 22 -8.22 -11.47 -11.32
CA ASN A 22 -7.58 -11.24 -12.61
C ASN A 22 -8.57 -11.53 -13.73
N SER A 23 -8.56 -10.69 -14.76
CA SER A 23 -9.44 -10.80 -15.91
C SER A 23 -8.64 -10.66 -17.20
N HIS A 24 -9.15 -11.25 -18.26
CA HIS A 24 -8.57 -11.23 -19.58
C HIS A 24 -9.53 -10.59 -20.57
N GLY A 25 -9.04 -9.66 -21.37
CA GLY A 25 -9.80 -8.98 -22.44
C GLY A 25 -9.21 -9.23 -23.80
N ILE A 26 -10.06 -9.30 -24.82
CA ILE A 26 -9.63 -9.52 -26.21
C ILE A 26 -10.44 -8.60 -27.12
N VAL A 27 -9.76 -7.94 -28.06
CA VAL A 27 -10.39 -7.15 -29.13
C VAL A 27 -9.65 -7.35 -30.45
N ALA A 28 -10.34 -7.16 -31.57
CA ALA A 28 -9.69 -6.96 -32.87
C ALA A 28 -9.17 -5.52 -32.95
N VAL A 29 -7.97 -5.33 -33.48
CA VAL A 29 -7.43 -4.00 -33.77
C VAL A 29 -8.31 -3.31 -34.80
N SER A 30 -8.65 -2.04 -34.59
CA SER A 30 -9.63 -1.31 -35.41
C SER A 30 -9.25 -1.22 -36.86
N ASN A 31 -7.96 -1.09 -37.15
CA ASN A 31 -7.41 -1.08 -38.50
C ASN A 31 -6.16 -1.98 -38.55
N PRO A 32 -6.27 -3.23 -39.01
CA PRO A 32 -5.16 -4.18 -39.05
C PRO A 32 -3.97 -3.75 -39.95
N GLN A 33 -4.15 -2.73 -40.79
CA GLN A 33 -3.08 -2.13 -41.60
C GLN A 33 -2.42 -0.93 -40.90
N SER A 34 -2.91 -0.56 -39.74
CA SER A 34 -2.40 0.54 -38.93
C SER A 34 -1.84 0.00 -37.59
N ASP A 35 -1.02 0.80 -36.93
CA ASP A 35 -0.48 0.47 -35.64
C ASP A 35 -1.59 0.51 -34.56
N ILE A 36 -1.42 -0.28 -33.53
CA ILE A 36 -2.30 -0.29 -32.33
C ILE A 36 -2.35 1.11 -31.73
N SER A 37 -3.55 1.64 -31.59
CA SER A 37 -3.84 2.99 -31.09
C SER A 37 -4.16 3.00 -29.58
N GLU A 38 -4.20 4.19 -28.98
CA GLU A 38 -4.71 4.38 -27.61
C GLU A 38 -6.17 3.91 -27.49
N ASP A 39 -7.00 4.15 -28.51
CA ASP A 39 -8.41 3.70 -28.50
C ASP A 39 -8.52 2.15 -28.50
N ASP A 40 -7.57 1.44 -29.10
CA ASP A 40 -7.53 -0.03 -29.06
C ASP A 40 -7.15 -0.53 -27.66
N ILE A 41 -6.22 0.16 -26.97
CA ILE A 41 -5.87 -0.11 -25.58
C ILE A 41 -7.07 0.12 -24.66
N ASP A 42 -7.76 1.26 -24.82
CA ASP A 42 -8.94 1.55 -24.01
C ASP A 42 -10.03 0.48 -24.21
N ARG A 43 -10.28 0.07 -25.45
CA ARG A 43 -11.26 -0.98 -25.77
C ARG A 43 -10.90 -2.33 -25.18
N VAL A 44 -9.64 -2.76 -25.22
CA VAL A 44 -9.25 -4.06 -24.68
C VAL A 44 -9.30 -4.07 -23.14
N VAL A 45 -8.97 -2.96 -22.49
CA VAL A 45 -9.10 -2.80 -21.03
C VAL A 45 -10.58 -2.78 -20.62
N GLU A 46 -11.44 -2.08 -21.36
CA GLU A 46 -12.89 -2.12 -21.10
C GLU A 46 -13.50 -3.51 -21.36
N ALA A 47 -12.99 -4.26 -22.35
CA ALA A 47 -13.38 -5.66 -22.54
C ALA A 47 -12.99 -6.55 -21.33
N ALA A 48 -11.78 -6.35 -20.78
CA ALA A 48 -11.34 -7.05 -19.57
C ALA A 48 -12.16 -6.63 -18.33
N ARG A 49 -12.61 -5.37 -18.27
CA ARG A 49 -13.45 -4.82 -17.19
C ARG A 49 -14.89 -5.34 -17.22
N ALA A 50 -15.38 -5.80 -18.36
CA ALA A 50 -16.76 -6.26 -18.57
C ALA A 50 -17.02 -7.62 -17.89
N ILE A 51 -16.69 -7.74 -16.62
CA ILE A 51 -16.90 -8.93 -15.80
C ILE A 51 -18.27 -8.89 -15.11
N SER A 52 -18.86 -10.07 -14.86
CA SER A 52 -20.09 -10.18 -14.08
C SER A 52 -19.79 -10.00 -12.59
N LEU A 53 -20.21 -8.88 -12.02
CA LEU A 53 -20.11 -8.61 -10.58
C LEU A 53 -21.47 -8.63 -9.91
N SER A 54 -21.51 -9.02 -8.63
CA SER A 54 -22.68 -8.79 -7.79
C SER A 54 -22.99 -7.30 -7.70
N THR A 55 -24.25 -6.93 -7.67
CA THR A 55 -24.73 -5.54 -7.49
C THR A 55 -24.26 -4.90 -6.17
N THR A 56 -23.79 -5.71 -5.22
CA THR A 56 -23.21 -5.28 -3.95
C THR A 56 -21.74 -4.87 -4.06
N ARG A 57 -21.11 -5.03 -5.22
CA ARG A 57 -19.70 -4.73 -5.46
C ARG A 57 -19.52 -3.72 -6.59
N GLN A 58 -18.48 -2.93 -6.47
CA GLN A 58 -18.07 -1.93 -7.47
C GLN A 58 -16.57 -2.07 -7.73
N ILE A 59 -16.16 -1.94 -8.99
CA ILE A 59 -14.74 -1.86 -9.39
C ILE A 59 -14.22 -0.50 -8.94
N ILE A 60 -13.07 -0.53 -8.24
CA ILE A 60 -12.34 0.67 -7.81
C ILE A 60 -10.99 0.81 -8.52
N ASP A 61 -10.48 -0.26 -9.14
CA ASP A 61 -9.25 -0.21 -9.92
C ASP A 61 -9.23 -1.30 -10.99
N VAL A 62 -8.66 -0.97 -12.14
CA VAL A 62 -8.32 -1.90 -13.24
C VAL A 62 -6.89 -1.62 -13.65
N SER A 63 -5.97 -2.49 -13.30
CA SER A 63 -4.54 -2.35 -13.60
C SER A 63 -4.13 -3.35 -14.68
N PRO A 64 -3.74 -2.92 -15.90
CA PRO A 64 -3.15 -3.79 -16.89
C PRO A 64 -1.86 -4.43 -16.36
N ARG A 65 -1.67 -5.72 -16.63
CA ARG A 65 -0.49 -6.49 -16.23
C ARG A 65 0.41 -6.75 -17.42
N ASP A 66 -0.17 -7.25 -18.50
CA ASP A 66 0.54 -7.65 -19.69
C ASP A 66 -0.37 -7.53 -20.92
N TYR A 67 0.19 -7.10 -22.05
CA TYR A 67 -0.49 -7.10 -23.34
C TYR A 67 0.02 -8.25 -24.20
N ILE A 68 -0.89 -8.78 -25.04
CA ILE A 68 -0.59 -9.87 -25.98
C ILE A 68 -1.02 -9.40 -27.36
N VAL A 69 -0.10 -9.36 -28.31
CA VAL A 69 -0.35 -8.96 -29.70
C VAL A 69 -0.13 -10.16 -30.61
N ASP A 70 -1.18 -10.60 -31.30
CA ASP A 70 -1.17 -11.76 -32.19
C ASP A 70 -0.57 -13.03 -31.54
N GLY A 71 -0.79 -13.20 -30.21
CA GLY A 71 -0.29 -14.33 -29.44
C GLY A 71 1.12 -14.12 -28.84
N GLN A 72 1.77 -12.99 -29.08
CA GLN A 72 3.04 -12.64 -28.44
C GLN A 72 2.76 -11.94 -27.12
N ALA A 73 3.02 -12.61 -26.00
CA ALA A 73 2.88 -12.09 -24.65
C ALA A 73 4.13 -11.31 -24.18
N GLY A 74 4.07 -10.71 -22.97
CA GLY A 74 5.18 -10.01 -22.36
C GLY A 74 5.32 -8.56 -22.81
N ILE A 75 4.29 -7.98 -23.39
CA ILE A 75 4.32 -6.63 -23.95
C ILE A 75 3.79 -5.66 -22.89
N LYS A 76 4.65 -4.73 -22.41
CA LYS A 76 4.25 -3.71 -21.42
C LYS A 76 3.55 -2.51 -22.06
N ASN A 77 3.85 -2.21 -23.33
CA ASN A 77 3.20 -1.15 -24.09
C ASN A 77 3.01 -1.61 -25.54
N ALA A 78 1.78 -1.83 -25.94
CA ALA A 78 1.44 -2.28 -27.29
C ALA A 78 1.19 -1.13 -28.29
N ILE A 79 1.17 0.14 -27.83
CA ILE A 79 0.92 1.30 -28.71
C ILE A 79 2.00 1.40 -29.78
N GLY A 80 1.58 1.57 -31.04
CA GLY A 80 2.46 1.66 -32.20
C GLY A 80 3.00 0.32 -32.72
N MET A 81 2.60 -0.80 -32.09
CA MET A 81 2.86 -2.13 -32.65
C MET A 81 1.81 -2.48 -33.72
N SER A 82 2.24 -3.16 -34.77
CA SER A 82 1.32 -3.67 -35.77
C SER A 82 0.77 -5.03 -35.36
N GLY A 83 -0.54 -5.22 -35.45
CA GLY A 83 -1.20 -6.48 -35.09
C GLY A 83 -2.68 -6.48 -35.48
N VAL A 84 -3.29 -7.65 -35.46
CA VAL A 84 -4.71 -7.86 -35.79
C VAL A 84 -5.53 -8.11 -34.53
N ARG A 85 -4.94 -8.79 -33.55
CA ARG A 85 -5.57 -9.19 -32.29
C ARG A 85 -4.79 -8.62 -31.11
N LEU A 86 -5.47 -7.82 -30.28
CA LEU A 86 -4.94 -7.28 -29.03
C LEU A 86 -5.65 -7.91 -27.85
N GLU A 87 -4.86 -8.41 -26.90
CA GLU A 87 -5.35 -8.97 -25.64
C GLU A 87 -4.67 -8.27 -24.48
N VAL A 88 -5.31 -8.29 -23.31
CA VAL A 88 -4.75 -7.76 -22.05
C VAL A 88 -5.11 -8.65 -20.88
N ASP A 89 -4.13 -8.94 -20.04
CA ASP A 89 -4.35 -9.44 -18.68
C ASP A 89 -4.42 -8.27 -17.73
N THR A 90 -5.47 -8.22 -16.90
CA THR A 90 -5.70 -7.14 -15.94
C THR A 90 -5.86 -7.67 -14.53
N HIS A 91 -5.42 -6.87 -13.56
CA HIS A 91 -5.78 -7.04 -12.15
C HIS A 91 -6.90 -6.06 -11.81
N ILE A 92 -8.01 -6.56 -11.27
CA ILE A 92 -9.20 -5.78 -10.94
C ILE A 92 -9.42 -5.80 -9.44
N ILE A 93 -9.52 -4.62 -8.83
CA ILE A 93 -9.84 -4.47 -7.41
C ILE A 93 -11.28 -4.00 -7.28
N THR A 94 -12.04 -4.66 -6.41
CA THR A 94 -13.43 -4.35 -6.13
C THR A 94 -13.66 -4.10 -4.65
N ALA A 95 -14.67 -3.28 -4.34
CA ALA A 95 -15.08 -2.96 -2.97
C ALA A 95 -16.60 -3.09 -2.80
N SER A 96 -17.07 -3.17 -1.55
CA SER A 96 -18.51 -3.14 -1.25
C SER A 96 -19.11 -1.78 -1.60
N THR A 97 -20.16 -1.78 -2.42
CA THR A 97 -20.91 -0.58 -2.81
C THR A 97 -21.43 0.18 -1.60
N THR A 98 -21.90 -0.52 -0.55
CA THR A 98 -22.40 0.11 0.67
C THR A 98 -21.32 0.86 1.42
N ASN A 99 -20.11 0.28 1.53
CA ASN A 99 -19.00 0.91 2.22
C ASN A 99 -18.53 2.16 1.46
N LEU A 100 -18.43 2.09 0.13
CA LEU A 100 -18.06 3.25 -0.69
C LEU A 100 -19.08 4.38 -0.54
N LYS A 101 -20.39 4.08 -0.63
CA LYS A 101 -21.46 5.07 -0.43
C LYS A 101 -21.45 5.72 0.97
N ASN A 102 -21.09 4.96 2.01
CA ASN A 102 -20.96 5.53 3.36
C ASN A 102 -19.82 6.55 3.44
N ILE A 103 -18.70 6.25 2.77
CA ILE A 103 -17.56 7.17 2.68
C ILE A 103 -17.95 8.40 1.85
N GLU A 104 -18.58 8.22 0.69
CA GLU A 104 -19.05 9.33 -0.17
C GLU A 104 -19.92 10.32 0.61
N ARG A 105 -20.89 9.81 1.41
CA ARG A 105 -21.75 10.68 2.24
C ARG A 105 -20.95 11.59 3.18
N VAL A 106 -19.89 11.06 3.81
CA VAL A 106 -19.03 11.86 4.69
C VAL A 106 -18.36 12.99 3.90
N PHE A 107 -17.89 12.72 2.69
CA PHE A 107 -17.28 13.72 1.82
C PHE A 107 -18.31 14.75 1.32
N ASP A 108 -19.50 14.29 0.96
CA ASP A 108 -20.61 15.18 0.55
C ASP A 108 -21.04 16.12 1.68
N ASP A 109 -21.16 15.60 2.91
CA ASP A 109 -21.49 16.39 4.11
C ASP A 109 -20.42 17.46 4.41
N LEU A 110 -19.16 17.20 4.05
CA LEU A 110 -18.05 18.15 4.16
C LEU A 110 -17.95 19.12 2.96
N GLY A 111 -18.73 18.90 1.91
CA GLY A 111 -18.66 19.67 0.66
C GLY A 111 -17.35 19.43 -0.12
N ILE A 112 -16.75 18.26 0.02
CA ILE A 112 -15.51 17.84 -0.64
C ILE A 112 -15.86 16.78 -1.70
N LYS A 113 -15.55 17.03 -2.97
CA LYS A 113 -15.79 16.07 -4.03
C LYS A 113 -14.77 14.91 -3.93
N ASN A 114 -15.24 13.68 -3.87
CA ASN A 114 -14.37 12.52 -4.08
C ASN A 114 -13.94 12.46 -5.56
N GLN A 115 -12.64 12.46 -5.82
CA GLN A 115 -12.08 12.32 -7.18
C GLN A 115 -12.05 10.86 -7.60
N ASP A 116 -11.59 9.98 -6.71
CA ASP A 116 -11.54 8.55 -6.94
C ASP A 116 -11.27 7.79 -5.64
N PHE A 117 -11.65 6.50 -5.61
CA PHE A 117 -11.33 5.57 -4.54
C PHE A 117 -10.10 4.75 -4.90
N ILE A 118 -9.06 4.82 -4.08
CA ILE A 118 -7.81 4.10 -4.28
C ILE A 118 -7.63 3.05 -3.17
N PHE A 119 -7.30 1.81 -3.52
CA PHE A 119 -6.96 0.80 -2.52
C PHE A 119 -5.74 1.24 -1.71
N SER A 120 -5.84 1.25 -0.37
CA SER A 120 -4.77 1.77 0.50
C SER A 120 -3.44 1.04 0.33
N GLY A 121 -3.44 -0.27 0.12
CA GLY A 121 -2.21 -1.02 -0.20
C GLY A 121 -1.56 -0.56 -1.50
N LYS A 122 -2.35 -0.26 -2.55
CA LYS A 122 -1.84 0.31 -3.80
C LYS A 122 -1.26 1.71 -3.58
N ALA A 123 -1.93 2.56 -2.80
CA ALA A 123 -1.40 3.89 -2.46
C ALA A 123 -0.06 3.76 -1.72
N SER A 124 0.01 2.93 -0.66
CA SER A 124 1.25 2.72 0.10
C SER A 124 2.39 2.20 -0.79
N SER A 125 2.08 1.33 -1.77
CA SER A 125 3.09 0.80 -2.69
C SER A 125 3.74 1.89 -3.57
N GLU A 126 3.00 2.92 -3.95
CA GLU A 126 3.55 4.05 -4.71
C GLU A 126 4.56 4.87 -3.91
N ALA A 127 4.39 4.93 -2.59
CA ALA A 127 5.29 5.69 -1.71
C ALA A 127 6.56 4.92 -1.36
N VAL A 128 6.49 3.58 -1.20
CA VAL A 128 7.57 2.81 -0.54
C VAL A 128 8.27 1.76 -1.41
N LEU A 129 7.67 1.37 -2.55
CA LEU A 129 8.30 0.39 -3.45
C LEU A 129 9.13 1.08 -4.52
N THR A 130 10.27 0.48 -4.84
CA THR A 130 11.07 0.84 -6.01
C THR A 130 10.56 0.12 -7.26
N ASP A 131 10.85 0.69 -8.43
CA ASP A 131 10.47 0.06 -9.70
C ASP A 131 11.20 -1.28 -9.89
N THR A 132 12.45 -1.39 -9.43
CA THR A 132 13.21 -2.64 -9.46
C THR A 132 12.57 -3.73 -8.61
N GLU A 133 12.07 -3.41 -7.40
CA GLU A 133 11.37 -4.38 -6.57
C GLU A 133 10.07 -4.85 -7.23
N LYS A 134 9.30 -3.92 -7.82
CA LYS A 134 8.07 -4.27 -8.57
C LYS A 134 8.39 -5.17 -9.76
N GLU A 135 9.46 -4.88 -10.51
CA GLU A 135 9.89 -5.67 -11.68
C GLU A 135 10.35 -7.07 -11.27
N LEU A 136 11.17 -7.18 -10.24
CA LEU A 136 11.68 -8.47 -9.77
C LEU A 136 10.63 -9.32 -9.05
N GLY A 137 9.55 -8.72 -8.58
CA GLY A 137 8.52 -9.35 -7.78
C GLY A 137 8.68 -9.12 -6.28
N VAL A 138 7.66 -8.52 -5.66
CA VAL A 138 7.65 -8.07 -4.27
C VAL A 138 6.25 -8.13 -3.66
N VAL A 139 6.19 -8.41 -2.36
CA VAL A 139 4.98 -8.28 -1.55
C VAL A 139 5.04 -6.99 -0.74
N LEU A 140 4.11 -6.08 -0.95
CA LEU A 140 3.85 -4.99 -0.01
C LEU A 140 2.88 -5.46 1.06
N VAL A 141 3.18 -5.12 2.32
CA VAL A 141 2.33 -5.37 3.49
C VAL A 141 2.19 -4.09 4.28
N ASP A 142 1.04 -3.43 4.19
CA ASP A 142 0.72 -2.23 4.99
C ASP A 142 -0.03 -2.65 6.26
N ILE A 143 0.68 -2.66 7.39
CA ILE A 143 0.13 -3.04 8.70
C ILE A 143 -0.42 -1.79 9.39
N GLY A 144 -1.71 -1.59 9.28
CA GLY A 144 -2.43 -0.55 10.02
C GLY A 144 -2.81 -0.97 11.44
N GLY A 145 -3.62 -0.14 12.10
CA GLY A 145 -4.15 -0.45 13.44
C GLY A 145 -5.15 -1.62 13.45
N GLY A 146 -6.08 -1.66 12.51
CA GLY A 146 -7.18 -2.64 12.47
C GLY A 146 -7.22 -3.54 11.24
N LYS A 147 -6.36 -3.31 10.26
CA LYS A 147 -6.29 -4.07 9.02
C LYS A 147 -4.86 -4.17 8.50
N ILE A 148 -4.62 -5.16 7.67
CA ILE A 148 -3.40 -5.33 6.89
C ILE A 148 -3.82 -5.34 5.41
N ASP A 149 -3.28 -4.44 4.62
CA ASP A 149 -3.47 -4.42 3.19
C ASP A 149 -2.25 -5.04 2.51
N LEU A 150 -2.48 -5.96 1.57
CA LEU A 150 -1.46 -6.71 0.87
C LEU A 150 -1.55 -6.47 -0.64
N CYS A 151 -0.42 -6.18 -1.27
CA CYS A 151 -0.27 -6.07 -2.71
C CYS A 151 0.91 -6.91 -3.17
N ILE A 152 0.74 -7.74 -4.21
CA ILE A 152 1.83 -8.50 -4.83
C ILE A 152 2.06 -7.95 -6.23
N TYR A 153 3.28 -7.55 -6.49
CA TYR A 153 3.76 -7.13 -7.81
C TYR A 153 4.62 -8.21 -8.41
N VAL A 154 4.41 -8.48 -9.70
CA VAL A 154 5.20 -9.42 -10.50
C VAL A 154 5.40 -8.79 -11.87
N ASP A 155 6.62 -8.80 -12.39
CA ASP A 155 6.98 -8.21 -13.68
C ASP A 155 6.53 -6.75 -13.81
N GLY A 156 6.70 -5.95 -12.75
CA GLY A 156 6.33 -4.54 -12.68
C GLY A 156 4.84 -4.26 -12.48
N ALA A 157 3.97 -5.27 -12.53
CA ALA A 157 2.52 -5.12 -12.50
C ALA A 157 1.88 -5.65 -11.21
N LEU A 158 0.86 -4.93 -10.72
CA LEU A 158 0.03 -5.40 -9.60
C LEU A 158 -0.73 -6.67 -10.02
N SER A 159 -0.48 -7.78 -9.32
CA SER A 159 -0.97 -9.11 -9.70
C SER A 159 -1.93 -9.72 -8.69
N TYR A 160 -1.87 -9.27 -7.44
CA TYR A 160 -2.80 -9.68 -6.36
C TYR A 160 -2.97 -8.57 -5.35
N SER A 161 -4.18 -8.46 -4.78
CA SER A 161 -4.52 -7.50 -3.72
C SER A 161 -5.52 -8.09 -2.75
N SER A 162 -5.28 -7.94 -1.47
CA SER A 162 -6.21 -8.35 -0.41
C SER A 162 -6.13 -7.46 0.82
N SER A 163 -7.10 -7.62 1.72
CA SER A 163 -7.12 -6.92 2.99
C SER A 163 -7.54 -7.89 4.10
N ILE A 164 -6.67 -8.08 5.09
CA ILE A 164 -6.85 -8.97 6.23
C ILE A 164 -7.39 -8.13 7.41
N PRO A 165 -8.48 -8.54 8.09
CA PRO A 165 -9.07 -7.80 9.22
C PRO A 165 -8.29 -8.03 10.52
N LEU A 166 -6.99 -7.83 10.49
CA LEU A 166 -6.05 -7.97 11.60
C LEU A 166 -5.05 -6.83 11.53
N GLY A 167 -4.59 -6.31 12.66
CA GLY A 167 -3.64 -5.20 12.67
C GLY A 167 -2.98 -5.00 14.03
N ALA A 168 -2.15 -3.97 14.15
CA ALA A 168 -1.33 -3.71 15.33
C ALA A 168 -2.15 -3.41 16.62
N ARG A 169 -3.46 -3.10 16.49
CA ARG A 169 -4.36 -2.95 17.65
C ARG A 169 -4.54 -4.26 18.43
N HIS A 170 -4.41 -5.42 17.76
CA HIS A 170 -4.48 -6.71 18.44
C HIS A 170 -3.29 -6.88 19.40
N ILE A 171 -2.10 -6.38 19.02
CA ILE A 171 -0.93 -6.35 19.91
C ILE A 171 -1.20 -5.45 21.11
N THR A 172 -1.82 -4.28 20.91
CA THR A 172 -2.22 -3.38 21.99
C THR A 172 -3.20 -4.05 22.95
N ASN A 173 -4.20 -4.77 22.40
CA ASN A 173 -5.15 -5.52 23.21
C ASN A 173 -4.46 -6.61 24.06
N ASP A 174 -3.52 -7.35 23.49
CA ASP A 174 -2.79 -8.40 24.21
C ASP A 174 -1.92 -7.81 25.32
N ILE A 175 -1.27 -6.67 25.07
CA ILE A 175 -0.52 -5.93 26.10
C ILE A 175 -1.46 -5.48 27.23
N ALA A 176 -2.63 -4.90 26.89
CA ALA A 176 -3.62 -4.46 27.85
C ALA A 176 -4.07 -5.60 28.77
N VAL A 177 -4.39 -6.76 28.22
CA VAL A 177 -4.80 -7.96 28.94
C VAL A 177 -3.63 -8.52 29.77
N GLY A 178 -2.44 -8.66 29.15
CA GLY A 178 -1.27 -9.27 29.81
C GLY A 178 -0.72 -8.46 30.96
N LEU A 179 -0.76 -7.14 30.88
CA LEU A 179 -0.30 -6.22 31.92
C LEU A 179 -1.44 -5.70 32.83
N ARG A 180 -2.70 -5.99 32.49
CA ARG A 180 -3.90 -5.49 33.20
C ARG A 180 -3.95 -3.97 33.26
N VAL A 181 -3.68 -3.32 32.13
CA VAL A 181 -3.75 -1.87 31.96
C VAL A 181 -4.82 -1.48 30.95
N SER A 182 -5.17 -0.20 30.88
CA SER A 182 -6.09 0.32 29.88
C SER A 182 -5.51 0.20 28.46
N LEU A 183 -6.36 0.25 27.44
CA LEU A 183 -5.91 0.22 26.04
C LEU A 183 -5.00 1.40 25.72
N ASP A 184 -5.29 2.57 26.27
CA ASP A 184 -4.48 3.78 26.06
C ASP A 184 -3.09 3.63 26.68
N SER A 185 -3.01 3.04 27.88
CA SER A 185 -1.74 2.73 28.55
C SER A 185 -0.94 1.69 27.79
N ALA A 186 -1.60 0.63 27.30
CA ALA A 186 -0.99 -0.41 26.49
C ALA A 186 -0.42 0.15 25.17
N GLU A 187 -1.15 1.07 24.51
CA GLU A 187 -0.69 1.72 23.29
C GLU A 187 0.56 2.59 23.56
N LYS A 188 0.52 3.38 24.64
CA LYS A 188 1.69 4.17 25.08
C LYS A 188 2.92 3.28 25.34
N ILE A 189 2.75 2.14 26.01
CA ILE A 189 3.83 1.18 26.28
C ILE A 189 4.38 0.62 24.97
N LYS A 190 3.52 0.18 24.04
CA LYS A 190 3.91 -0.35 22.74
C LYS A 190 4.73 0.66 21.93
N LEU A 191 4.25 1.90 21.82
CA LEU A 191 4.94 2.97 21.09
C LEU A 191 6.27 3.37 21.74
N HIS A 192 6.31 3.46 23.06
CA HIS A 192 7.54 3.77 23.81
C HIS A 192 8.60 2.68 23.58
N LEU A 193 8.21 1.43 23.63
CA LEU A 193 9.09 0.30 23.39
C LEU A 193 9.67 0.33 21.96
N GLY A 194 8.83 0.58 20.96
CA GLY A 194 9.24 0.70 19.56
C GLY A 194 10.27 1.81 19.36
N LYS A 195 10.03 3.00 19.91
CA LYS A 195 10.97 4.13 19.83
C LYS A 195 12.30 3.83 20.54
N LYS A 196 12.26 3.29 21.75
CA LYS A 196 13.49 3.00 22.55
C LYS A 196 14.39 1.97 21.91
N ILE A 197 13.83 0.94 21.29
CA ILE A 197 14.60 -0.13 20.66
C ILE A 197 15.10 0.31 19.29
N ASN A 198 14.29 0.97 18.47
CA ASN A 198 14.72 1.46 17.17
C ASN A 198 15.87 2.49 17.27
N LEU A 199 15.91 3.31 18.31
CA LEU A 199 17.04 4.22 18.59
C LEU A 199 18.32 3.49 19.00
N ASN A 200 18.21 2.32 19.64
CA ASN A 200 19.35 1.55 20.16
C ASN A 200 19.87 0.49 19.18
N THR A 201 19.11 0.15 18.14
CA THR A 201 19.40 -0.94 17.20
C THR A 201 19.55 -0.49 15.76
N ALA A 202 20.03 0.73 15.52
CA ALA A 202 20.35 1.16 14.15
C ALA A 202 21.30 0.12 13.48
N GLY A 203 20.70 -1.01 13.06
CA GLY A 203 21.33 -2.04 12.23
C GLY A 203 21.52 -3.45 12.80
N THR A 204 21.19 -3.78 14.04
CA THR A 204 21.53 -5.13 14.56
C THR A 204 20.40 -5.91 15.23
N GLY A 205 19.13 -5.54 15.11
CA GLY A 205 17.98 -6.41 15.51
C GLY A 205 18.06 -7.16 16.89
N VAL A 206 19.11 -6.94 17.65
CA VAL A 206 19.34 -7.62 18.93
C VAL A 206 18.87 -6.71 20.03
N ILE A 207 17.75 -7.05 20.66
CA ILE A 207 17.32 -6.45 21.94
C ILE A 207 18.53 -6.54 22.87
N ALA A 208 19.06 -5.36 23.26
CA ALA A 208 20.25 -5.29 24.09
C ALA A 208 20.03 -6.11 25.36
N LYS A 209 20.76 -7.21 25.50
CA LYS A 209 20.71 -8.16 26.63
C LYS A 209 20.96 -7.51 28.02
N LYS A 210 21.17 -6.19 28.07
CA LYS A 210 21.61 -5.46 29.26
C LYS A 210 20.52 -4.80 30.09
N THR A 211 19.28 -4.68 29.62
CA THR A 211 18.20 -4.06 30.40
C THR A 211 17.04 -5.04 30.56
N PRO A 212 16.96 -5.81 31.66
CA PRO A 212 15.92 -6.81 31.84
C PRO A 212 14.53 -6.21 32.08
N GLN A 213 14.45 -4.92 32.41
CA GLN A 213 13.21 -4.23 32.72
C GLN A 213 13.08 -2.93 31.93
N LEU A 214 11.86 -2.67 31.44
CA LEU A 214 11.46 -1.41 30.82
C LEU A 214 10.93 -0.50 31.93
N ASN A 215 11.60 0.63 32.16
CA ASN A 215 11.06 1.68 33.01
C ASN A 215 10.02 2.46 32.21
N ILE A 216 8.78 2.47 32.70
CA ILE A 216 7.62 3.11 32.09
C ILE A 216 7.06 4.26 32.94
N ASN A 217 7.78 4.67 34.00
CA ASN A 217 7.40 5.81 34.84
C ASN A 217 7.25 7.11 34.02
N GLU A 218 8.03 7.25 32.92
CA GLU A 218 7.98 8.41 32.03
C GLU A 218 6.66 8.53 31.26
N LEU A 219 5.83 7.48 31.24
CA LEU A 219 4.59 7.45 30.47
C LEU A 219 3.39 8.02 31.22
N ASP A 220 3.56 8.34 32.52
CA ASP A 220 2.51 8.86 33.40
C ASP A 220 1.20 8.07 33.24
N LEU A 221 1.30 6.75 33.51
CA LEU A 221 0.17 5.85 33.40
C LEU A 221 -0.74 5.95 34.63
N PRO A 222 -2.07 5.92 34.46
CA PRO A 222 -3.00 5.95 35.58
C PRO A 222 -2.91 4.70 36.47
N GLU A 223 -2.40 3.59 35.91
CA GLU A 223 -2.14 2.36 36.64
C GLU A 223 -0.77 2.44 37.32
N ASN A 224 -0.65 1.95 38.56
CA ASN A 224 0.60 1.93 39.35
C ASN A 224 1.59 0.86 38.81
N VAL A 225 1.88 0.89 37.53
CA VAL A 225 2.84 0.01 36.86
C VAL A 225 4.09 0.83 36.55
N ASN A 226 5.19 0.56 37.23
CA ASN A 226 6.43 1.34 37.09
C ASN A 226 7.47 0.66 36.22
N GLU A 227 7.48 -0.67 36.23
CA GLU A 227 8.45 -1.48 35.49
C GLU A 227 7.78 -2.70 34.90
N VAL A 228 8.18 -3.05 33.67
CA VAL A 228 7.72 -4.26 32.98
C VAL A 228 8.92 -5.06 32.50
N SER A 229 8.89 -6.38 32.71
CA SER A 229 9.90 -7.28 32.15
C SER A 229 9.85 -7.22 30.63
N LEU A 230 10.95 -6.81 29.99
CA LEU A 230 11.08 -6.82 28.52
C LEU A 230 10.85 -8.23 27.94
N LYS A 231 11.37 -9.26 28.64
CA LYS A 231 11.18 -10.64 28.21
C LYS A 231 9.69 -11.02 28.22
N THR A 232 8.96 -10.69 29.27
CA THR A 232 7.51 -10.96 29.34
C THR A 232 6.75 -10.20 28.27
N LEU A 233 7.08 -8.92 28.06
CA LEU A 233 6.38 -8.07 27.11
C LEU A 233 6.67 -8.48 25.66
N VAL A 234 7.94 -8.64 25.32
CA VAL A 234 8.34 -8.96 23.93
C VAL A 234 8.12 -10.44 23.64
N ASP A 235 8.78 -11.35 24.38
CA ASP A 235 8.75 -12.79 24.06
C ASP A 235 7.41 -13.43 24.45
N GLY A 236 6.78 -12.94 25.53
CA GLY A 236 5.55 -13.55 26.06
C GLY A 236 4.25 -12.97 25.48
N ILE A 237 4.25 -11.74 24.96
CA ILE A 237 3.02 -11.09 24.48
C ILE A 237 3.15 -10.67 23.02
N ILE A 238 4.15 -9.85 22.68
CA ILE A 238 4.24 -9.24 21.34
C ILE A 238 4.61 -10.27 20.27
N SER A 239 5.67 -11.04 20.48
CA SER A 239 6.17 -12.00 19.49
C SER A 239 5.14 -13.07 19.10
N PRO A 240 4.39 -13.70 20.03
CA PRO A 240 3.34 -14.64 19.64
C PRO A 240 2.26 -14.02 18.76
N ARG A 241 1.87 -12.77 19.01
CA ARG A 241 0.92 -12.07 18.16
C ARG A 241 1.50 -11.73 16.78
N LEU A 242 2.77 -11.32 16.73
CA LEU A 242 3.44 -11.09 15.46
C LEU A 242 3.56 -12.37 14.64
N GLU A 243 3.87 -13.52 15.27
CA GLU A 243 3.87 -14.82 14.59
C GLU A 243 2.51 -15.15 13.97
N GLU A 244 1.42 -14.90 14.70
CA GLU A 244 0.07 -15.08 14.18
C GLU A 244 -0.21 -14.16 12.99
N ILE A 245 0.13 -12.88 13.09
CA ILE A 245 -0.01 -11.91 12.00
C ILE A 245 0.76 -12.39 10.75
N PHE A 246 2.00 -12.82 10.91
CA PHE A 246 2.80 -13.29 9.78
C PHE A 246 2.31 -14.63 9.20
N LYS A 247 1.71 -15.50 10.00
CA LYS A 247 1.05 -16.72 9.49
C LYS A 247 -0.11 -16.38 8.57
N PHE A 248 -0.97 -15.43 8.94
CA PHE A 248 -2.06 -14.97 8.06
C PHE A 248 -1.52 -14.30 6.78
N ILE A 249 -0.45 -13.50 6.88
CA ILE A 249 0.20 -12.91 5.71
C ILE A 249 0.75 -14.01 4.79
N PHE A 250 1.41 -15.02 5.34
CA PHE A 250 1.94 -16.16 4.60
C PHE A 250 0.83 -16.95 3.89
N GLU A 251 -0.25 -17.27 4.60
CA GLU A 251 -1.43 -17.95 4.03
C GLU A 251 -2.02 -17.15 2.85
N GLU A 252 -2.07 -15.83 2.95
CA GLU A 252 -2.59 -14.98 1.88
C GLU A 252 -1.64 -14.91 0.67
N ILE A 253 -0.32 -14.94 0.90
CA ILE A 253 0.67 -15.05 -0.17
C ILE A 253 0.54 -16.40 -0.89
N GLU A 254 0.43 -17.50 -0.17
CA GLU A 254 0.24 -18.84 -0.77
C GLU A 254 -1.07 -18.91 -1.56
N LYS A 255 -2.17 -18.40 -1.01
CA LYS A 255 -3.48 -18.34 -1.67
C LYS A 255 -3.45 -17.53 -2.98
N SER A 256 -2.59 -16.53 -3.07
CA SER A 256 -2.44 -15.73 -4.29
C SER A 256 -1.89 -16.52 -5.48
N GLY A 257 -1.16 -17.60 -5.23
CA GLY A 257 -0.42 -18.37 -6.23
C GLY A 257 0.90 -17.73 -6.69
N PHE A 258 1.26 -16.56 -6.16
CA PHE A 258 2.48 -15.81 -6.54
C PHE A 258 3.64 -15.97 -5.54
N GLY A 259 3.54 -16.84 -4.54
CA GLY A 259 4.57 -17.00 -3.51
C GLY A 259 5.98 -17.27 -4.04
N GLN A 260 6.11 -17.98 -5.18
CA GLN A 260 7.38 -18.27 -5.84
C GLN A 260 7.88 -17.13 -6.76
N SER A 261 7.06 -16.12 -7.00
CA SER A 261 7.35 -15.05 -7.97
C SER A 261 7.76 -13.72 -7.28
N VAL A 262 8.17 -13.77 -6.01
CA VAL A 262 8.49 -12.58 -5.20
C VAL A 262 9.90 -12.64 -4.59
N PRO A 263 10.95 -12.78 -5.39
CA PRO A 263 12.32 -12.89 -4.88
C PRO A 263 12.82 -11.65 -4.14
N SER A 264 12.24 -10.47 -4.38
CA SER A 264 12.54 -9.26 -3.60
C SER A 264 11.99 -9.33 -2.17
N GLY A 265 11.17 -10.35 -1.86
CA GLY A 265 10.63 -10.58 -0.51
C GLY A 265 9.51 -9.62 -0.14
N LEU A 266 9.46 -9.22 1.14
CA LEU A 266 8.41 -8.39 1.70
C LEU A 266 8.92 -6.98 2.02
N VAL A 267 8.10 -5.99 1.71
CA VAL A 267 8.24 -4.61 2.19
C VAL A 267 7.08 -4.33 3.14
N ILE A 268 7.39 -4.15 4.42
CA ILE A 268 6.41 -3.89 5.47
C ILE A 268 6.34 -2.39 5.72
N THR A 269 5.15 -1.82 5.74
CA THR A 269 4.91 -0.41 6.01
C THR A 269 3.68 -0.22 6.90
N GLY A 270 3.22 1.03 7.08
CA GLY A 270 2.14 1.35 8.02
C GLY A 270 2.64 1.51 9.46
N GLY A 271 1.82 2.07 10.33
CA GLY A 271 2.19 2.32 11.73
C GLY A 271 2.54 1.05 12.52
N GLY A 272 1.97 -0.10 12.14
CA GLY A 272 2.29 -1.41 12.73
C GLY A 272 3.71 -1.88 12.46
N ALA A 273 4.33 -1.44 11.36
CA ALA A 273 5.71 -1.75 11.01
C ALA A 273 6.74 -1.33 12.06
N LEU A 274 6.39 -0.34 12.88
CA LEU A 274 7.24 0.19 13.95
C LEU A 274 7.21 -0.66 15.24
N THR A 275 6.43 -1.73 15.26
CA THR A 275 6.35 -2.63 16.42
C THR A 275 7.67 -3.37 16.59
N VAL A 276 8.15 -3.46 17.83
CA VAL A 276 9.37 -4.20 18.17
C VAL A 276 9.25 -5.68 17.76
N GLY A 277 10.32 -6.25 17.23
CA GLY A 277 10.36 -7.66 16.79
C GLY A 277 9.74 -7.92 15.41
N MET A 278 9.24 -6.88 14.73
CA MET A 278 8.57 -7.01 13.42
C MET A 278 9.45 -7.71 12.39
N LEU A 279 10.69 -7.24 12.18
CA LEU A 279 11.60 -7.80 11.18
C LEU A 279 12.07 -9.20 11.53
N GLU A 280 12.42 -9.43 12.80
CA GLU A 280 12.92 -10.71 13.28
C GLU A 280 11.87 -11.80 13.15
N THR A 281 10.66 -11.56 13.67
CA THR A 281 9.55 -12.51 13.61
C THR A 281 9.12 -12.74 12.16
N GLY A 282 9.04 -11.66 11.36
CA GLY A 282 8.70 -11.79 9.95
C GLY A 282 9.66 -12.69 9.18
N LYS A 283 10.96 -12.48 9.33
CA LYS A 283 11.99 -13.33 8.69
C LYS A 283 11.91 -14.79 9.10
N GLN A 284 11.61 -15.04 10.37
CA GLN A 284 11.48 -16.41 10.89
C GLN A 284 10.27 -17.14 10.33
N VAL A 285 9.12 -16.46 10.21
CA VAL A 285 7.87 -17.08 9.76
C VAL A 285 7.78 -17.18 8.25
N ILE A 286 8.14 -16.11 7.53
CA ILE A 286 7.99 -16.03 6.07
C ILE A 286 9.15 -16.69 5.33
N GLY A 287 10.37 -16.60 5.85
CA GLY A 287 11.56 -17.16 5.19
C GLY A 287 12.05 -16.38 3.97
N LEU A 288 11.52 -15.21 3.68
CA LEU A 288 11.93 -14.33 2.60
C LEU A 288 12.68 -13.10 3.15
N PRO A 289 13.43 -12.37 2.31
CA PRO A 289 13.97 -11.06 2.68
C PRO A 289 12.86 -10.10 3.13
N ILE A 290 13.09 -9.34 4.20
CA ILE A 290 12.10 -8.36 4.70
C ILE A 290 12.80 -7.05 5.00
N ARG A 291 12.19 -5.94 4.57
CA ARG A 291 12.57 -4.58 4.98
C ARG A 291 11.37 -3.76 5.42
N ILE A 292 11.62 -2.72 6.20
CA ILE A 292 10.64 -1.68 6.45
C ILE A 292 10.65 -0.71 5.27
N GLY A 293 9.46 -0.42 4.73
CA GLY A 293 9.23 0.58 3.71
C GLY A 293 8.90 1.93 4.35
N VAL A 294 9.66 2.95 3.98
CA VAL A 294 9.40 4.34 4.33
C VAL A 294 9.14 5.14 3.06
N PRO A 295 8.34 6.22 3.11
CA PRO A 295 8.13 7.08 1.95
C PRO A 295 9.41 7.83 1.59
N GLU A 296 10.00 7.56 0.44
CA GLU A 296 11.28 8.18 0.00
C GLU A 296 11.11 9.11 -1.21
N LYS A 297 9.92 9.12 -1.84
CA LYS A 297 9.68 9.82 -3.12
C LYS A 297 9.22 11.27 -2.97
N VAL A 298 9.29 11.84 -1.77
CA VAL A 298 8.85 13.21 -1.49
C VAL A 298 10.01 14.06 -1.00
N THR A 299 10.00 15.35 -1.38
CA THR A 299 10.98 16.35 -0.95
C THR A 299 10.27 17.49 -0.23
N GLY A 300 10.83 18.03 0.84
CA GLY A 300 10.23 19.13 1.62
C GLY A 300 10.55 19.05 3.10
N LEU A 301 9.58 19.28 3.99
CA LEU A 301 9.68 19.09 5.45
C LEU A 301 9.75 17.58 5.78
N ILE A 302 10.91 16.99 5.58
CA ILE A 302 11.09 15.57 5.35
C ILE A 302 11.10 14.76 6.64
N ASP A 303 11.73 15.28 7.71
CA ASP A 303 12.05 14.49 8.90
C ASP A 303 10.82 13.98 9.67
N GLU A 304 9.69 14.68 9.55
CA GLU A 304 8.45 14.30 10.26
C GLU A 304 7.54 13.38 9.44
N ILE A 305 7.69 13.33 8.11
CA ILE A 305 6.82 12.58 7.21
C ILE A 305 7.48 11.32 6.62
N ILE A 306 8.80 11.14 6.79
CA ILE A 306 9.50 9.90 6.46
C ILE A 306 9.28 8.88 7.58
N ASP A 307 8.02 8.45 7.71
CA ASP A 307 7.62 7.43 8.68
C ASP A 307 6.65 6.47 8.00
N PRO A 308 6.76 5.15 8.22
CA PRO A 308 5.87 4.15 7.62
C PRO A 308 4.38 4.43 7.82
N GLN A 309 3.99 5.09 8.92
CA GLN A 309 2.59 5.42 9.21
C GLN A 309 1.95 6.35 8.16
N TYR A 310 2.74 7.12 7.41
CA TYR A 310 2.25 8.06 6.39
C TYR A 310 2.28 7.50 4.97
N SER A 311 2.69 6.25 4.77
CA SER A 311 2.88 5.67 3.43
C SER A 311 1.64 5.75 2.55
N SER A 312 0.47 5.41 3.07
CA SER A 312 -0.78 5.50 2.31
C SER A 312 -1.15 6.95 1.95
N THR A 313 -0.96 7.90 2.87
CA THR A 313 -1.25 9.33 2.64
C THR A 313 -0.32 9.92 1.59
N ILE A 314 0.98 9.66 1.70
CA ILE A 314 1.97 10.11 0.73
C ILE A 314 1.75 9.45 -0.62
N GLY A 315 1.40 8.17 -0.62
CA GLY A 315 1.04 7.44 -1.84
C GLY A 315 -0.15 8.03 -2.57
N LEU A 316 -1.19 8.50 -1.84
CA LEU A 316 -2.32 9.23 -2.45
C LEU A 316 -1.88 10.56 -3.08
N ILE A 317 -0.96 11.29 -2.45
CA ILE A 317 -0.41 12.53 -3.02
C ILE A 317 0.35 12.23 -4.31
N LEU A 318 1.21 11.20 -4.30
CA LEU A 318 1.95 10.78 -5.49
C LEU A 318 1.03 10.28 -6.62
N TYR A 319 -0.02 9.54 -6.24
CA TYR A 319 -1.07 9.12 -7.18
C TYR A 319 -1.80 10.31 -7.79
N GLY A 320 -2.18 11.28 -6.97
CA GLY A 320 -2.83 12.52 -7.40
C GLY A 320 -1.95 13.35 -8.34
N ASP A 321 -0.68 13.51 -8.02
CA ASP A 321 0.29 14.25 -8.86
C ASP A 321 0.42 13.62 -10.26
N LYS A 322 0.49 12.30 -10.34
CA LYS A 322 0.49 11.56 -11.60
C LYS A 322 -0.78 11.81 -12.44
N ASN A 323 -1.93 11.98 -11.79
CA ASN A 323 -3.24 12.09 -12.45
C ASN A 323 -3.71 13.54 -12.66
N ILE A 324 -3.22 14.53 -11.89
CA ILE A 324 -3.53 15.96 -12.09
C ILE A 324 -2.97 16.50 -13.41
N ILE A 325 -1.89 15.91 -13.95
CA ILE A 325 -1.33 16.25 -15.26
C ILE A 325 -2.32 15.91 -16.39
N VAL A 326 -3.37 15.15 -16.10
CA VAL A 326 -4.43 14.72 -17.01
C VAL A 326 -5.71 15.53 -16.76
N GLY A 327 -5.66 16.83 -17.07
CA GLY A 327 -6.82 17.72 -16.93
C GLY A 327 -8.04 17.28 -17.74
N ASP A 328 -9.18 17.18 -17.05
CA ASP A 328 -10.58 17.37 -17.50
C ASP A 328 -11.11 16.57 -18.70
N LYS A 329 -10.50 15.48 -19.11
CA LYS A 329 -11.11 14.50 -20.03
C LYS A 329 -10.78 13.09 -19.56
N GLY A 330 -11.77 12.41 -18.99
CA GLY A 330 -11.66 11.07 -18.51
C GLY A 330 -10.96 10.12 -19.50
N PHE A 331 -10.15 9.22 -18.98
CA PHE A 331 -9.48 8.06 -19.60
C PHE A 331 -8.59 8.29 -20.86
N LYS A 332 -8.53 9.46 -21.46
CA LYS A 332 -7.86 9.67 -22.76
C LYS A 332 -6.35 9.93 -22.74
N ASN A 333 -5.65 9.91 -21.60
CA ASN A 333 -4.22 10.30 -21.60
C ASN A 333 -3.30 9.48 -20.69
N PHE A 334 -3.59 8.21 -20.43
CA PHE A 334 -2.70 7.35 -19.64
C PHE A 334 -1.27 7.25 -20.22
N ASN A 335 -1.11 7.48 -21.51
CA ASN A 335 0.16 7.30 -22.24
C ASN A 335 1.06 8.53 -22.35
N LYS A 336 0.57 9.71 -22.03
CA LYS A 336 1.45 10.92 -22.08
C LYS A 336 2.45 10.95 -20.94
N ILE A 337 2.13 10.27 -19.86
CA ILE A 337 2.93 10.24 -18.62
C ILE A 337 4.20 9.39 -18.76
N TRP A 338 4.15 8.30 -19.52
CA TRP A 338 5.31 7.41 -19.71
C TRP A 338 6.40 7.98 -20.62
N LYS A 339 6.05 8.87 -21.55
CA LYS A 339 7.03 9.50 -22.45
C LYS A 339 7.90 10.56 -21.77
N ASP A 340 7.38 11.24 -20.76
CA ASP A 340 8.13 12.29 -20.06
C ASP A 340 9.02 11.74 -18.91
N PHE A 341 8.85 10.47 -18.53
CA PHE A 341 9.62 9.84 -17.44
C PHE A 341 10.94 9.20 -17.90
N SER A 342 11.12 8.97 -19.19
CA SER A 342 12.36 8.37 -19.72
C SER A 342 13.48 9.36 -20.05
N ILE A 343 13.25 10.68 -19.87
CA ILE A 343 14.29 11.70 -20.10
C ILE A 343 14.31 12.65 -18.91
N GLY A 344 15.38 12.59 -18.11
CA GLY A 344 15.62 13.37 -16.91
C GLY A 344 15.22 14.85 -17.02
N GLY A 345 14.40 15.32 -16.11
CA GLY A 345 14.10 16.75 -16.05
C GLY A 345 12.93 17.23 -15.20
N SER A 346 12.31 16.41 -14.35
CA SER A 346 11.12 16.85 -13.59
C SER A 346 11.38 17.49 -12.23
N MET A 347 12.64 17.63 -11.80
CA MET A 347 13.00 18.21 -10.48
C MET A 347 12.68 19.72 -10.35
N GLY A 348 12.44 20.42 -11.45
CA GLY A 348 12.17 21.88 -11.45
C GLY A 348 10.71 22.29 -11.16
N LYS A 349 9.76 21.44 -11.49
CA LYS A 349 8.32 21.80 -11.39
C LYS A 349 7.74 21.57 -9.99
N LEU A 350 8.19 20.54 -9.28
CA LEU A 350 7.80 20.31 -7.88
C LEU A 350 8.28 21.46 -6.96
N LYS A 351 9.48 21.99 -7.21
CA LYS A 351 10.04 23.11 -6.44
C LYS A 351 9.18 24.39 -6.53
N ASN A 352 8.50 24.60 -7.65
CA ASN A 352 7.63 25.77 -7.84
C ASN A 352 6.24 25.58 -7.22
N PHE A 353 5.74 24.35 -7.15
CA PHE A 353 4.46 24.05 -6.50
C PHE A 353 4.55 24.26 -4.98
N PHE A 354 5.64 23.78 -4.35
CA PHE A 354 5.82 23.98 -2.91
C PHE A 354 6.26 25.41 -2.53
N LYS A 355 6.83 26.22 -3.46
CA LYS A 355 7.09 27.63 -3.19
C LYS A 355 5.84 28.47 -3.02
N GLN A 356 4.68 28.01 -3.49
CA GLN A 356 3.40 28.69 -3.27
C GLN A 356 2.78 28.39 -1.88
N PHE A 357 3.35 27.42 -1.12
CA PHE A 357 2.86 27.00 0.20
C PHE A 357 3.74 27.45 1.37
N ILE A 358 4.82 28.18 1.11
CA ILE A 358 5.70 28.76 2.15
C ILE A 358 5.48 30.28 2.15
N PRO A 359 5.07 30.89 3.29
CA PRO A 359 4.91 32.34 3.41
C PRO A 359 6.22 33.11 3.22
#